data_7d5f94047af11bbaed3d946aa005f7ec
#
_entry.id   7d5f94047af11bbaed3d946aa005f7ec
#
_cell.length_a   1.000
_cell.length_b   1.000
_cell.length_c   1.000
_cell.angle_alpha   90.00
_cell.angle_beta   90.00
_cell.angle_gamma   90.00
#
_symmetry.space_group_name_H-M   'P 1'
#
loop_
_entity.id
_entity.type
_entity.pdbx_description
1 polymer ?
#
loop_
_entity_poly.entity_id
_entity_poly.type
_entity_poly.pdbx_seq_one_letter_code
_entity_poly.pdbx_strand_id
1 'polypeptide(L)'
;MLYEDGTQTSEEYEEVWQAPGVPGTAGEVACLALGLSMGDISGLPGLAAREAYFARCWQEYGCVLDARREARESMRTARRAMDALAAEAAQKQGHVRMWLGPSPDEACGLLFACSLLRHASCRVSAVVLGGLHTGPQGTLVQLSSGGEVSPEALGGFLKEERPLDAPLLGTLSGMWEALKRENAPLRAIVNGRLMSVPEHFYDTWLLRAIPRTGSFKAAVPVGRALAAVPGVGDAVFIQRMRAMLAAGALRMVQPAADGHFYEAVLALQDGERLCAGG
;
A
#
# COMPACT_ATOMS: atom_id res chain seq x y z
N MET A 1 9.78 1.05 -16.96
CA MET A 1 9.56 1.59 -18.30
C MET A 1 10.60 2.67 -18.53
N LEU A 2 11.55 2.46 -19.43
CA LEU A 2 12.53 3.49 -19.83
C LEU A 2 11.80 4.45 -20.75
N TYR A 3 11.67 5.69 -20.35
CA TYR A 3 11.23 6.76 -21.24
C TYR A 3 12.37 7.03 -22.23
N GLU A 4 12.24 6.54 -23.41
CA GLU A 4 12.97 7.05 -24.56
C GLU A 4 12.14 8.19 -25.16
N ASP A 5 12.77 9.35 -25.24
CA ASP A 5 12.33 10.62 -25.82
C ASP A 5 11.16 11.38 -25.15
N GLY A 6 11.56 12.45 -24.48
CA GLY A 6 10.72 13.43 -23.79
C GLY A 6 9.92 14.35 -24.70
N THR A 7 9.02 13.83 -25.55
CA THR A 7 8.15 14.64 -26.40
C THR A 7 6.70 14.14 -26.47
N GLN A 8 6.23 13.35 -25.50
CA GLN A 8 4.77 13.23 -25.36
C GLN A 8 4.24 14.53 -24.74
N THR A 9 3.45 15.26 -25.50
CA THR A 9 2.75 16.46 -25.02
C THR A 9 1.66 16.05 -24.05
N SER A 10 1.34 16.90 -23.08
CA SER A 10 0.26 16.66 -22.11
C SER A 10 -1.09 16.34 -22.77
N GLU A 11 -1.32 16.81 -23.96
CA GLU A 11 -2.52 16.57 -24.77
C GLU A 11 -2.63 15.11 -25.26
N GLU A 12 -1.52 14.47 -25.66
CA GLU A 12 -1.52 13.04 -26.02
C GLU A 12 -1.76 12.12 -24.82
N TYR A 13 -1.40 12.55 -23.61
CA TYR A 13 -1.69 11.82 -22.38
C TYR A 13 -3.16 11.92 -21.99
N GLU A 14 -3.83 13.04 -22.26
CA GLU A 14 -5.24 13.28 -21.93
C GLU A 14 -6.21 12.51 -22.82
N GLU A 15 -5.92 12.32 -24.10
CA GLU A 15 -6.79 11.55 -25.01
C GLU A 15 -6.86 10.04 -24.72
N VAL A 16 -5.88 9.53 -23.99
CA VAL A 16 -5.57 8.11 -23.90
C VAL A 16 -6.44 7.37 -22.87
N TRP A 17 -6.99 8.06 -21.86
CA TRP A 17 -7.71 7.44 -20.74
C TRP A 17 -9.05 8.13 -20.40
N GLN A 18 -9.71 8.77 -21.35
CA GLN A 18 -11.00 9.41 -21.08
C GLN A 18 -12.11 8.36 -20.93
N ALA A 19 -12.64 8.26 -19.72
CA ALA A 19 -13.84 7.49 -19.40
C ALA A 19 -14.94 8.43 -18.88
N PRO A 20 -16.22 8.02 -18.92
CA PRO A 20 -17.26 8.76 -18.22
C PRO A 20 -16.88 8.98 -16.76
N GLY A 21 -17.09 10.17 -16.24
CA GLY A 21 -16.77 10.48 -14.84
C GLY A 21 -17.48 9.53 -13.86
N VAL A 22 -16.83 9.26 -12.73
CA VAL A 22 -17.47 8.51 -11.63
C VAL A 22 -18.58 9.40 -11.05
N PRO A 23 -19.82 8.93 -10.93
CA PRO A 23 -20.90 9.69 -10.30
C PRO A 23 -20.57 10.00 -8.83
N GLY A 24 -20.86 11.22 -8.41
CA GLY A 24 -20.61 11.70 -7.04
C GLY A 24 -19.81 13.00 -7.02
N THR A 25 -19.43 13.43 -5.82
CA THR A 25 -18.66 14.65 -5.60
C THR A 25 -17.37 14.32 -4.83
N ALA A 26 -16.37 15.19 -4.91
CA ALA A 26 -15.13 15.03 -4.17
C ALA A 26 -15.33 14.94 -2.63
N GLY A 27 -16.39 15.58 -2.11
CA GLY A 27 -16.74 15.50 -0.69
C GLY A 27 -17.25 14.15 -0.23
N GLU A 28 -17.66 13.28 -1.15
CA GLU A 28 -18.14 11.92 -0.88
C GLU A 28 -17.00 10.89 -0.94
N VAL A 29 -15.78 11.32 -1.24
CA VAL A 29 -14.62 10.43 -1.29
C VAL A 29 -13.98 10.32 0.08
N ALA A 30 -13.82 9.09 0.58
CA ALA A 30 -13.15 8.78 1.83
C ALA A 30 -11.94 7.88 1.58
N CYS A 31 -10.77 8.26 2.10
CA CYS A 31 -9.55 7.47 1.98
C CYS A 31 -9.13 6.89 3.34
N LEU A 32 -8.96 5.57 3.40
CA LEU A 32 -8.50 4.84 4.58
C LEU A 32 -7.00 4.49 4.45
N ALA A 33 -6.15 5.52 4.37
CA ALA A 33 -4.69 5.36 4.24
C ALA A 33 -4.05 4.90 5.57
N LEU A 34 -4.26 3.64 5.94
CA LEU A 34 -3.85 3.07 7.23
C LEU A 34 -2.62 2.17 7.15
N GLY A 35 -2.08 1.86 5.96
CA GLY A 35 -0.91 1.01 5.79
C GLY A 35 -1.09 -0.38 6.45
N LEU A 36 -2.22 -1.04 6.21
CA LEU A 36 -2.69 -2.21 6.96
C LEU A 36 -1.93 -3.49 6.65
N SER A 37 -1.14 -3.51 5.59
CA SER A 37 -0.28 -4.65 5.26
C SER A 37 0.90 -4.84 6.21
N MET A 38 1.22 -3.82 7.03
CA MET A 38 2.37 -3.83 7.92
C MET A 38 2.01 -3.44 9.36
N GLY A 39 2.77 -3.97 10.32
CA GLY A 39 2.71 -3.60 11.72
C GLY A 39 1.44 -4.07 12.44
N ASP A 40 1.25 -3.58 13.66
CA ASP A 40 0.16 -3.97 14.56
C ASP A 40 -1.20 -3.44 14.08
N ILE A 41 -2.15 -4.35 13.91
CA ILE A 41 -3.55 -4.07 13.56
C ILE A 41 -4.55 -4.49 14.64
N SER A 42 -4.08 -5.07 15.76
CA SER A 42 -4.94 -5.65 16.80
C SER A 42 -5.87 -4.62 17.44
N GLY A 43 -5.41 -3.36 17.56
CA GLY A 43 -6.15 -2.26 18.17
C GLY A 43 -7.25 -1.63 17.32
N LEU A 44 -7.34 -1.96 16.01
CA LEU A 44 -8.33 -1.35 15.12
C LEU A 44 -9.78 -1.79 15.45
N PRO A 45 -10.72 -0.87 15.35
CA PRO A 45 -10.69 0.47 14.72
C PRO A 45 -10.12 1.61 15.58
N GLY A 46 -9.53 1.36 16.74
CA GLY A 46 -8.75 2.34 17.47
C GLY A 46 -7.47 2.72 16.71
N LEU A 47 -7.10 4.00 16.65
CA LEU A 47 -6.02 4.48 15.79
C LEU A 47 -4.69 4.75 16.52
N ALA A 48 -4.66 4.65 17.86
CA ALA A 48 -3.47 5.01 18.65
C ALA A 48 -2.21 4.20 18.28
N ALA A 49 -2.36 2.87 18.11
CA ALA A 49 -1.26 2.01 17.70
C ALA A 49 -0.76 2.34 16.28
N ARG A 50 -1.68 2.70 15.37
CA ARG A 50 -1.32 3.11 14.00
C ARG A 50 -0.63 4.46 13.98
N GLU A 51 -1.08 5.44 14.79
CA GLU A 51 -0.41 6.73 14.94
C GLU A 51 1.05 6.53 15.40
N ALA A 52 1.26 5.73 16.44
CA ALA A 52 2.59 5.42 16.95
C ALA A 52 3.46 4.70 15.90
N TYR A 53 2.88 3.76 15.14
CA TYR A 53 3.57 3.05 14.07
C TYR A 53 4.03 4.01 12.96
N PHE A 54 3.14 4.86 12.44
CA PHE A 54 3.48 5.83 11.40
C PHE A 54 4.50 6.86 11.87
N ALA A 55 4.36 7.38 13.10
CA ALA A 55 5.32 8.33 13.66
C ALA A 55 6.73 7.73 13.70
N ARG A 56 6.87 6.46 14.10
CA ARG A 56 8.15 5.75 14.11
C ARG A 56 8.69 5.55 12.69
N CYS A 57 7.87 5.03 11.77
CA CYS A 57 8.28 4.78 10.39
C CYS A 57 8.76 6.06 9.71
N TRP A 58 8.01 7.14 9.79
CA TRP A 58 8.38 8.40 9.16
C TRP A 58 9.59 9.06 9.80
N GLN A 59 9.76 8.92 11.10
CA GLN A 59 11.00 9.33 11.76
C GLN A 59 12.20 8.52 11.27
N GLU A 60 12.05 7.21 11.13
CA GLU A 60 13.09 6.33 10.63
C GLU A 60 13.44 6.57 9.16
N TYR A 61 12.47 6.96 8.34
CA TYR A 61 12.68 7.26 6.92
C TYR A 61 13.27 8.64 6.68
N GLY A 62 13.09 9.55 7.64
CA GLY A 62 13.51 10.95 7.50
C GLY A 62 12.74 11.73 6.43
N CYS A 63 11.56 11.25 6.03
CA CYS A 63 10.81 11.82 4.90
C CYS A 63 9.92 13.02 5.29
N VAL A 64 9.78 13.33 6.57
CA VAL A 64 8.97 14.45 7.06
C VAL A 64 9.68 15.18 8.21
N LEU A 65 9.46 16.49 8.32
CA LEU A 65 10.08 17.31 9.35
C LEU A 65 9.57 17.02 10.76
N ASP A 66 8.27 16.70 10.89
CA ASP A 66 7.64 16.34 12.16
C ASP A 66 6.77 15.09 11.99
N ALA A 67 7.41 13.93 12.13
CA ALA A 67 6.78 12.63 11.94
C ALA A 67 5.58 12.40 12.89
N ARG A 68 5.63 12.93 14.12
CA ARG A 68 4.53 12.78 15.08
C ARG A 68 3.32 13.62 14.71
N ARG A 69 3.55 14.84 14.24
CA ARG A 69 2.46 15.74 13.80
C ARG A 69 1.78 15.16 12.56
N GLU A 70 2.58 14.74 11.58
CA GLU A 70 2.07 14.15 10.34
C GLU A 70 1.30 12.85 10.60
N ALA A 71 1.81 11.96 11.47
CA ALA A 71 1.11 10.73 11.85
C ALA A 71 -0.24 11.03 12.51
N ARG A 72 -0.30 12.02 13.40
CA ARG A 72 -1.54 12.46 14.04
C ARG A 72 -2.54 12.99 13.03
N GLU A 73 -2.09 13.82 12.08
CA GLU A 73 -2.97 14.38 11.05
C GLU A 73 -3.50 13.30 10.10
N SER A 74 -2.64 12.36 9.69
CA SER A 74 -3.06 11.19 8.92
C SER A 74 -4.13 10.38 9.65
N MET A 75 -3.96 10.12 10.96
CA MET A 75 -4.95 9.39 11.75
C MET A 75 -6.24 10.18 11.97
N ARG A 76 -6.20 11.51 12.04
CA ARG A 76 -7.40 12.35 12.05
C ARG A 76 -8.18 12.24 10.75
N THR A 77 -7.48 12.25 9.61
CA THR A 77 -8.10 12.06 8.30
C THR A 77 -8.74 10.67 8.18
N ALA A 78 -8.04 9.63 8.60
CA ALA A 78 -8.59 8.27 8.64
C ALA A 78 -9.82 8.17 9.56
N ARG A 79 -9.82 8.84 10.72
CA ARG A 79 -10.98 8.89 11.62
C ARG A 79 -12.18 9.52 10.94
N ARG A 80 -12.01 10.67 10.29
CA ARG A 80 -13.10 11.34 9.55
C ARG A 80 -13.65 10.44 8.45
N ALA A 81 -12.78 9.74 7.72
CA ALA A 81 -13.19 8.78 6.70
C ALA A 81 -14.01 7.62 7.29
N MET A 82 -13.61 7.08 8.44
CA MET A 82 -14.36 6.02 9.13
C MET A 82 -15.71 6.53 9.64
N ASP A 83 -15.78 7.74 10.18
CA ASP A 83 -17.01 8.35 10.67
C ASP A 83 -18.00 8.62 9.50
N ALA A 84 -17.49 9.13 8.36
CA ALA A 84 -18.28 9.31 7.14
C ALA A 84 -18.81 7.96 6.60
N LEU A 85 -17.96 6.94 6.57
CA LEU A 85 -18.34 5.58 6.18
C LEU A 85 -19.45 5.01 7.08
N ALA A 86 -19.32 5.19 8.39
CA ALA A 86 -20.34 4.74 9.36
C ALA A 86 -21.67 5.50 9.19
N ALA A 87 -21.62 6.81 8.92
CA ALA A 87 -22.81 7.63 8.68
C ALA A 87 -23.55 7.17 7.42
N GLU A 88 -22.83 6.93 6.32
CA GLU A 88 -23.42 6.43 5.07
C GLU A 88 -23.99 5.01 5.24
N ALA A 89 -23.25 4.14 5.94
CA ALA A 89 -23.67 2.77 6.21
C ALA A 89 -25.00 2.66 6.96
N ALA A 90 -25.38 3.67 7.74
CA ALA A 90 -26.64 3.72 8.46
C ALA A 90 -27.85 4.13 7.58
N GLN A 91 -27.63 4.67 6.38
CA GLN A 91 -28.67 5.17 5.50
C GLN A 91 -29.23 4.04 4.62
N LYS A 92 -30.55 3.80 4.64
CA LYS A 92 -31.18 2.72 3.83
C LYS A 92 -31.03 2.90 2.33
N GLN A 93 -30.96 4.15 1.85
CA GLN A 93 -30.80 4.48 0.42
C GLN A 93 -29.37 4.89 0.07
N GLY A 94 -28.44 4.78 1.02
CA GLY A 94 -27.04 5.06 0.80
C GLY A 94 -26.35 4.03 -0.08
N HIS A 95 -25.17 4.38 -0.60
CA HIS A 95 -24.35 3.48 -1.38
C HIS A 95 -22.87 3.71 -1.09
N VAL A 96 -22.24 2.72 -0.48
CA VAL A 96 -20.79 2.68 -0.29
C VAL A 96 -20.14 1.89 -1.43
N ARG A 97 -19.36 2.55 -2.26
CA ARG A 97 -18.55 1.93 -3.30
C ARG A 97 -17.08 1.95 -2.89
N MET A 98 -16.47 0.78 -2.77
CA MET A 98 -15.06 0.63 -2.45
C MET A 98 -14.24 0.46 -3.73
N TRP A 99 -13.12 1.16 -3.82
CA TRP A 99 -12.16 1.06 -4.92
C TRP A 99 -10.88 0.45 -4.39
N LEU A 100 -10.39 -0.59 -5.05
CA LEU A 100 -9.20 -1.32 -4.60
C LEU A 100 -8.41 -1.82 -5.79
N GLY A 101 -7.10 -1.70 -5.66
CA GLY A 101 -6.13 -2.34 -6.54
C GLY A 101 -5.62 -3.68 -5.99
N PRO A 102 -4.65 -4.27 -6.66
CA PRO A 102 -4.13 -5.60 -6.35
C PRO A 102 -3.08 -5.62 -5.23
N SER A 103 -2.83 -4.51 -4.54
CA SER A 103 -1.80 -4.46 -3.49
C SER A 103 -2.24 -5.14 -2.18
N PRO A 104 -1.30 -5.67 -1.38
CA PRO A 104 -1.61 -6.23 -0.05
C PRO A 104 -2.30 -5.21 0.87
N ASP A 105 -1.95 -3.93 0.75
CA ASP A 105 -2.51 -2.87 1.58
C ASP A 105 -3.98 -2.61 1.27
N GLU A 106 -4.33 -2.55 -0.02
CA GLU A 106 -5.70 -2.40 -0.49
C GLU A 106 -6.55 -3.63 -0.17
N ALA A 107 -5.97 -4.83 -0.27
CA ALA A 107 -6.65 -6.06 0.14
C ALA A 107 -6.96 -6.06 1.65
N CYS A 108 -6.02 -5.63 2.49
CA CYS A 108 -6.27 -5.40 3.93
C CYS A 108 -7.33 -4.32 4.14
N GLY A 109 -7.27 -3.23 3.37
CA GLY A 109 -8.23 -2.13 3.40
C GLY A 109 -9.66 -2.60 3.12
N LEU A 110 -9.85 -3.47 2.12
CA LEU A 110 -11.14 -4.10 1.83
C LEU A 110 -11.67 -4.86 3.03
N LEU A 111 -10.87 -5.76 3.60
CA LEU A 111 -11.31 -6.59 4.73
C LEU A 111 -11.67 -5.73 5.95
N PHE A 112 -10.85 -4.69 6.22
CA PHE A 112 -11.13 -3.73 7.29
C PHE A 112 -12.40 -2.95 7.04
N ALA A 113 -12.61 -2.40 5.85
CA ALA A 113 -13.83 -1.69 5.48
C ALA A 113 -15.07 -2.60 5.59
N CYS A 114 -14.97 -3.86 5.13
CA CYS A 114 -16.06 -4.84 5.32
C CYS A 114 -16.37 -5.12 6.79
N SER A 115 -15.37 -5.06 7.67
CA SER A 115 -15.63 -5.21 9.11
C SER A 115 -16.40 -4.02 9.71
N LEU A 116 -16.16 -2.81 9.21
CA LEU A 116 -16.92 -1.61 9.58
C LEU A 116 -18.35 -1.64 9.00
N LEU A 117 -18.50 -2.18 7.80
CA LEU A 117 -19.76 -2.25 7.05
C LEU A 117 -20.57 -3.52 7.30
N ARG A 118 -20.16 -4.37 8.23
CA ARG A 118 -20.78 -5.67 8.47
C ARG A 118 -22.30 -5.61 8.70
N HIS A 119 -22.78 -4.53 9.29
CA HIS A 119 -24.19 -4.30 9.60
C HIS A 119 -24.76 -3.09 8.85
N ALA A 120 -24.17 -2.77 7.69
CA ALA A 120 -24.63 -1.65 6.87
C ALA A 120 -26.09 -1.86 6.43
N SER A 121 -26.88 -0.79 6.49
CA SER A 121 -28.23 -0.73 5.96
C SER A 121 -28.27 -0.29 4.49
N CYS A 122 -27.19 0.29 4.02
CA CYS A 122 -27.00 0.79 2.64
C CYS A 122 -26.56 -0.33 1.69
N ARG A 123 -26.59 -0.03 0.40
CA ARG A 123 -25.91 -0.84 -0.62
C ARG A 123 -24.39 -0.75 -0.45
N VAL A 124 -23.71 -1.87 -0.51
CA VAL A 124 -22.25 -1.93 -0.51
C VAL A 124 -21.78 -2.63 -1.79
N SER A 125 -20.77 -2.09 -2.42
CA SER A 125 -20.17 -2.67 -3.63
C SER A 125 -18.65 -2.45 -3.66
N ALA A 126 -17.97 -3.20 -4.49
CA ALA A 126 -16.55 -3.05 -4.74
C ALA A 126 -16.24 -2.99 -6.24
N VAL A 127 -15.29 -2.15 -6.61
CA VAL A 127 -14.65 -2.10 -7.93
C VAL A 127 -13.21 -2.52 -7.73
N VAL A 128 -12.82 -3.66 -8.29
CA VAL A 128 -11.47 -4.17 -8.19
C VAL A 128 -10.68 -3.73 -9.42
N LEU A 129 -9.72 -2.85 -9.20
CA LEU A 129 -8.80 -2.32 -10.20
C LEU A 129 -7.64 -3.31 -10.33
N GLY A 130 -7.91 -4.49 -10.86
CA GLY A 130 -6.90 -5.55 -10.85
C GLY A 130 -6.61 -6.13 -12.23
N GLY A 131 -5.44 -6.75 -12.34
CA GLY A 131 -5.09 -7.53 -13.49
C GLY A 131 -4.48 -6.77 -14.66
N LEU A 132 -4.50 -7.42 -15.81
CA LEU A 132 -4.02 -6.87 -17.08
C LEU A 132 -5.15 -6.06 -17.71
N HIS A 133 -4.88 -4.83 -18.04
CA HIS A 133 -5.77 -3.96 -18.81
C HIS A 133 -5.20 -3.72 -20.20
N THR A 134 -6.08 -3.65 -21.17
CA THR A 134 -5.68 -3.17 -22.49
C THR A 134 -5.72 -1.65 -22.45
N GLY A 135 -4.54 -1.06 -22.43
CA GLY A 135 -4.37 0.37 -22.57
C GLY A 135 -4.66 0.84 -24.00
N PRO A 136 -4.54 2.14 -24.24
CA PRO A 136 -4.62 2.70 -25.55
C PRO A 136 -3.64 2.02 -26.51
N GLN A 137 -3.98 1.98 -27.76
CA GLN A 137 -3.17 1.34 -28.83
C GLN A 137 -2.91 -0.16 -28.62
N GLY A 138 -3.73 -0.84 -27.76
CA GLY A 138 -3.58 -2.28 -27.49
C GLY A 138 -2.43 -2.66 -26.55
N THR A 139 -1.82 -1.71 -25.89
CA THR A 139 -0.76 -1.95 -24.89
C THR A 139 -1.33 -2.67 -23.66
N LEU A 140 -0.69 -3.75 -23.21
CA LEU A 140 -1.06 -4.40 -21.97
C LEU A 140 -0.43 -3.67 -20.78
N VAL A 141 -1.28 -3.19 -19.88
CA VAL A 141 -0.88 -2.51 -18.63
C VAL A 141 -1.24 -3.38 -17.46
N GLN A 142 -0.27 -3.65 -16.58
CA GLN A 142 -0.49 -4.32 -15.32
C GLN A 142 -0.48 -3.29 -14.21
N LEU A 143 -1.60 -3.14 -13.51
CA LEU A 143 -1.69 -2.28 -12.34
C LEU A 143 -1.13 -3.01 -11.11
N SER A 144 -0.35 -2.30 -10.31
CA SER A 144 0.19 -2.78 -9.03
C SER A 144 -0.57 -2.21 -7.84
N SER A 145 -1.25 -1.08 -8.03
CA SER A 145 -2.13 -0.45 -7.04
C SER A 145 -3.22 0.38 -7.72
N GLY A 146 -4.28 0.72 -7.00
CA GLY A 146 -5.32 1.63 -7.48
C GLY A 146 -4.83 3.05 -7.73
N GLY A 147 -3.75 3.46 -7.05
CA GLY A 147 -3.14 4.78 -7.23
C GLY A 147 -2.44 4.98 -8.58
N GLU A 148 -2.28 3.92 -9.38
CA GLU A 148 -1.73 4.01 -10.73
C GLU A 148 -2.79 4.34 -11.80
N VAL A 149 -4.07 4.31 -11.41
CA VAL A 149 -5.18 4.67 -12.32
C VAL A 149 -5.42 6.17 -12.23
N SER A 150 -5.38 6.84 -13.37
CA SER A 150 -5.70 8.27 -13.43
C SER A 150 -7.18 8.51 -13.09
N PRO A 151 -7.53 9.65 -12.48
CA PRO A 151 -8.92 9.99 -12.17
C PRO A 151 -9.86 9.89 -13.39
N GLU A 152 -9.35 10.26 -14.56
CA GLU A 152 -10.09 10.27 -15.83
C GLU A 152 -10.40 8.84 -16.31
N ALA A 153 -9.59 7.86 -15.93
CA ALA A 153 -9.78 6.47 -16.31
C ALA A 153 -10.72 5.70 -15.35
N LEU A 154 -10.90 6.16 -14.11
CA LEU A 154 -11.64 5.44 -13.09
C LEU A 154 -13.06 5.05 -13.51
N GLY A 155 -13.77 5.94 -14.21
CA GLY A 155 -15.14 5.67 -14.69
C GLY A 155 -15.25 4.44 -15.59
N GLY A 156 -14.19 4.12 -16.33
CA GLY A 156 -14.13 2.92 -17.19
C GLY A 156 -14.18 1.60 -16.41
N PHE A 157 -13.81 1.61 -15.12
CA PHE A 157 -13.83 0.43 -14.26
C PHE A 157 -15.18 0.18 -13.58
N LEU A 158 -16.15 1.10 -13.68
CA LEU A 158 -17.49 0.90 -13.09
C LEU A 158 -18.19 -0.37 -13.62
N LYS A 159 -17.88 -0.83 -14.81
CA LYS A 159 -18.35 -2.12 -15.37
C LYS A 159 -17.92 -3.33 -14.52
N GLU A 160 -16.84 -3.20 -13.76
CA GLU A 160 -16.31 -4.23 -12.88
C GLU A 160 -16.93 -4.18 -11.47
N GLU A 161 -17.84 -3.22 -11.21
CA GLU A 161 -18.52 -3.11 -9.92
C GLU A 161 -19.29 -4.38 -9.57
N ARG A 162 -19.06 -4.91 -8.37
CA ARG A 162 -19.76 -6.09 -7.84
C ARG A 162 -20.40 -5.76 -6.50
N PRO A 163 -21.66 -6.16 -6.30
CA PRO A 163 -22.33 -6.00 -5.00
C PRO A 163 -21.66 -6.90 -3.96
N LEU A 164 -21.59 -6.39 -2.72
CA LEU A 164 -21.19 -7.15 -1.55
C LEU A 164 -22.42 -7.34 -0.67
N ASP A 165 -23.02 -8.50 -0.75
CA ASP A 165 -24.18 -8.85 0.07
C ASP A 165 -23.81 -9.15 1.53
N ALA A 166 -24.79 -9.27 2.41
CA ALA A 166 -24.57 -9.46 3.83
C ALA A 166 -23.77 -10.76 4.17
N PRO A 167 -23.99 -11.92 3.52
CA PRO A 167 -23.15 -13.10 3.70
C PRO A 167 -21.69 -12.87 3.34
N LEU A 168 -21.43 -12.19 2.21
CA LEU A 168 -20.07 -11.90 1.76
C LEU A 168 -19.37 -10.87 2.68
N LEU A 169 -20.08 -9.80 3.08
CA LEU A 169 -19.59 -8.85 4.08
C LEU A 169 -19.24 -9.56 5.40
N GLY A 170 -20.07 -10.48 5.85
CA GLY A 170 -19.82 -11.30 7.03
C GLY A 170 -18.56 -12.15 6.90
N THR A 171 -18.37 -12.78 5.74
CA THR A 171 -17.19 -13.61 5.45
C THR A 171 -15.91 -12.79 5.44
N LEU A 172 -15.90 -11.67 4.70
CA LEU A 172 -14.74 -10.77 4.61
C LEU A 172 -14.42 -10.13 5.97
N SER A 173 -15.43 -9.74 6.74
CA SER A 173 -15.26 -9.29 8.12
C SER A 173 -14.62 -10.38 9.01
N GLY A 174 -15.05 -11.63 8.86
CA GLY A 174 -14.45 -12.77 9.57
C GLY A 174 -12.97 -12.98 9.23
N MET A 175 -12.59 -12.79 7.96
CA MET A 175 -11.19 -12.84 7.51
C MET A 175 -10.37 -11.70 8.15
N TRP A 176 -10.92 -10.48 8.24
CA TRP A 176 -10.28 -9.38 8.96
C TRP A 176 -10.02 -9.72 10.42
N GLU A 177 -11.00 -10.25 11.13
CA GLU A 177 -10.85 -10.63 12.54
C GLU A 177 -9.83 -11.77 12.75
N ALA A 178 -9.65 -12.65 11.76
CA ALA A 178 -8.59 -13.64 11.78
C ALA A 178 -7.21 -12.99 11.67
N LEU A 179 -6.99 -12.09 10.70
CA LEU A 179 -5.74 -11.34 10.56
C LEU A 179 -5.40 -10.51 11.79
N LYS A 180 -6.41 -9.89 12.44
CA LYS A 180 -6.23 -9.16 13.69
C LYS A 180 -5.76 -10.05 14.84
N ARG A 181 -6.31 -11.25 14.95
CA ARG A 181 -5.91 -12.21 15.99
C ARG A 181 -4.49 -12.74 15.77
N GLU A 182 -4.12 -13.00 14.52
CA GLU A 182 -2.76 -13.39 14.15
C GLU A 182 -1.77 -12.25 14.40
N ASN A 183 -2.17 -11.04 14.08
CA ASN A 183 -1.42 -9.79 14.23
C ASN A 183 0.05 -9.90 13.82
N ALA A 184 0.31 -10.60 12.73
CA ALA A 184 1.65 -10.77 12.20
C ALA A 184 2.27 -9.41 11.81
N PRO A 185 3.61 -9.27 11.78
CA PRO A 185 4.26 -8.02 11.42
C PRO A 185 4.03 -7.59 9.97
N LEU A 186 3.72 -8.55 9.08
CA LEU A 186 3.52 -8.30 7.65
C LEU A 186 2.37 -9.17 7.12
N ARG A 187 1.64 -8.65 6.12
CA ARG A 187 0.62 -9.35 5.34
C ARG A 187 0.98 -9.24 3.86
N ALA A 188 0.85 -10.34 3.14
CA ALA A 188 1.21 -10.45 1.73
C ALA A 188 0.12 -11.18 0.96
N ILE A 189 0.06 -10.95 -0.35
CA ILE A 189 -0.74 -11.76 -1.26
C ILE A 189 0.13 -12.90 -1.78
N VAL A 190 -0.21 -14.12 -1.40
CA VAL A 190 0.48 -15.34 -1.81
C VAL A 190 -0.51 -16.23 -2.55
N ASN A 191 -0.21 -16.55 -3.80
CA ASN A 191 -1.11 -17.32 -4.66
C ASN A 191 -2.55 -16.73 -4.71
N GLY A 192 -2.66 -15.41 -4.80
CA GLY A 192 -3.95 -14.72 -4.87
C GLY A 192 -4.71 -14.62 -3.53
N ARG A 193 -4.09 -15.00 -2.41
CA ARG A 193 -4.70 -14.93 -1.08
C ARG A 193 -3.91 -14.01 -0.16
N LEU A 194 -4.62 -13.10 0.50
CA LEU A 194 -4.04 -12.29 1.57
C LEU A 194 -3.83 -13.16 2.81
N MET A 195 -2.62 -13.15 3.34
CA MET A 195 -2.25 -13.93 4.53
C MET A 195 -1.14 -13.26 5.33
N SER A 196 -1.07 -13.62 6.61
CA SER A 196 0.01 -13.26 7.51
C SER A 196 1.31 -13.94 7.09
N VAL A 197 2.40 -13.17 7.06
CA VAL A 197 3.74 -13.66 6.73
C VAL A 197 4.76 -13.05 7.69
N PRO A 198 5.94 -13.67 7.86
CA PRO A 198 7.00 -13.10 8.67
C PRO A 198 7.55 -11.81 8.05
N GLU A 199 8.14 -10.95 8.85
CA GLU A 199 8.66 -9.64 8.40
C GLU A 199 9.74 -9.72 7.31
N HIS A 200 10.48 -10.84 7.25
CA HIS A 200 11.53 -11.11 6.27
C HIS A 200 11.03 -11.77 4.97
N PHE A 201 9.73 -11.89 4.80
CA PHE A 201 9.12 -12.58 3.65
C PHE A 201 9.64 -12.08 2.30
N TYR A 202 9.86 -10.78 2.17
CA TYR A 202 10.36 -10.16 0.94
C TYR A 202 11.89 -10.02 0.89
N ASP A 203 12.63 -10.52 1.86
CA ASP A 203 14.11 -10.37 1.93
C ASP A 203 14.82 -10.95 0.71
N THR A 204 14.30 -12.03 0.13
CA THR A 204 14.90 -12.65 -1.08
C THR A 204 15.05 -11.65 -2.23
N TRP A 205 14.05 -10.81 -2.46
CA TRP A 205 14.10 -9.80 -3.53
C TRP A 205 15.04 -8.66 -3.17
N LEU A 206 15.01 -8.20 -1.92
CA LEU A 206 15.92 -7.17 -1.43
C LEU A 206 17.39 -7.63 -1.49
N LEU A 207 17.69 -8.84 -1.02
CA LEU A 207 19.03 -9.39 -1.01
C LEU A 207 19.60 -9.61 -2.42
N ARG A 208 18.76 -9.94 -3.39
CA ARG A 208 19.15 -10.02 -4.81
C ARG A 208 19.45 -8.63 -5.40
N ALA A 209 18.80 -7.59 -4.90
CA ALA A 209 18.94 -6.22 -5.36
C ALA A 209 20.17 -5.51 -4.78
N ILE A 210 20.69 -5.97 -3.62
CA ILE A 210 21.87 -5.39 -2.96
C ILE A 210 23.14 -5.70 -3.76
N PRO A 211 23.95 -4.68 -4.12
CA PRO A 211 25.26 -4.88 -4.76
C PRO A 211 26.19 -5.71 -3.86
N ARG A 212 26.89 -6.68 -4.45
CA ARG A 212 27.79 -7.60 -3.73
C ARG A 212 29.15 -6.99 -3.38
N THR A 213 29.51 -5.89 -4.02
CA THR A 213 30.78 -5.20 -3.84
C THR A 213 30.58 -3.70 -3.83
N GLY A 214 31.47 -2.99 -3.15
CA GLY A 214 31.44 -1.53 -3.07
C GLY A 214 30.33 -1.00 -2.16
N SER A 215 30.11 0.29 -2.26
CA SER A 215 29.04 1.00 -1.53
C SER A 215 27.91 1.38 -2.49
N PHE A 216 26.72 1.57 -1.96
CA PHE A 216 25.51 1.89 -2.74
C PHE A 216 24.57 2.80 -1.95
N LYS A 217 23.82 3.66 -2.63
CA LYS A 217 22.69 4.39 -2.01
C LYS A 217 21.57 3.42 -1.67
N ALA A 218 20.92 3.62 -0.52
CA ALA A 218 19.79 2.79 -0.07
C ALA A 218 18.63 2.76 -1.09
N ALA A 219 18.41 3.84 -1.84
CA ALA A 219 17.41 3.92 -2.91
C ALA A 219 17.59 2.83 -3.99
N VAL A 220 18.81 2.41 -4.29
CA VAL A 220 19.09 1.48 -5.40
C VAL A 220 18.50 0.08 -5.17
N PRO A 221 18.82 -0.63 -4.06
CA PRO A 221 18.21 -1.93 -3.81
C PRO A 221 16.71 -1.84 -3.53
N VAL A 222 16.23 -0.77 -2.88
CA VAL A 222 14.79 -0.57 -2.67
C VAL A 222 14.06 -0.47 -4.02
N GLY A 223 14.50 0.40 -4.92
CA GLY A 223 13.86 0.55 -6.24
C GLY A 223 13.87 -0.74 -7.06
N ARG A 224 14.99 -1.50 -7.05
CA ARG A 224 15.07 -2.80 -7.73
C ARG A 224 14.14 -3.85 -7.12
N ALA A 225 14.00 -3.87 -5.80
CA ALA A 225 13.10 -4.79 -5.12
C ALA A 225 11.64 -4.45 -5.40
N LEU A 226 11.27 -3.17 -5.42
CA LEU A 226 9.93 -2.69 -5.80
C LEU A 226 9.56 -3.10 -7.23
N ALA A 227 10.50 -2.96 -8.18
CA ALA A 227 10.28 -3.39 -9.55
C ALA A 227 10.07 -4.91 -9.68
N ALA A 228 10.66 -5.71 -8.76
CA ALA A 228 10.52 -7.16 -8.76
C ALA A 228 9.27 -7.67 -8.03
N VAL A 229 8.68 -6.86 -7.15
CA VAL A 229 7.50 -7.23 -6.35
C VAL A 229 6.46 -6.09 -6.43
N PRO A 230 5.71 -6.01 -7.52
CA PRO A 230 4.70 -4.97 -7.71
C PRO A 230 3.64 -4.98 -6.59
N GLY A 231 3.17 -3.78 -6.21
CA GLY A 231 2.13 -3.60 -5.19
C GLY A 231 2.61 -3.66 -3.74
N VAL A 232 3.90 -3.92 -3.49
CA VAL A 232 4.51 -3.82 -2.16
C VAL A 232 5.04 -2.41 -1.95
N GLY A 233 4.75 -1.81 -0.79
CA GLY A 233 5.25 -0.48 -0.44
C GLY A 233 6.75 -0.50 -0.10
N ASP A 234 7.43 0.60 -0.39
CA ASP A 234 8.86 0.82 -0.10
C ASP A 234 9.21 0.69 1.39
N ALA A 235 8.27 1.04 2.24
CA ALA A 235 8.37 0.93 3.70
C ALA A 235 8.82 -0.48 4.15
N VAL A 236 8.36 -1.53 3.48
CA VAL A 236 8.78 -2.92 3.76
C VAL A 236 10.29 -3.05 3.63
N PHE A 237 10.83 -2.61 2.50
CA PHE A 237 12.26 -2.77 2.20
C PHE A 237 13.14 -1.85 3.05
N ILE A 238 12.67 -0.63 3.35
CA ILE A 238 13.39 0.30 4.24
C ILE A 238 13.51 -0.30 5.64
N GLN A 239 12.42 -0.82 6.21
CA GLN A 239 12.46 -1.46 7.53
C GLN A 239 13.40 -2.67 7.53
N ARG A 240 13.40 -3.50 6.48
CA ARG A 240 14.31 -4.64 6.36
C ARG A 240 15.76 -4.21 6.27
N MET A 241 16.10 -3.19 5.48
CA MET A 241 17.46 -2.67 5.40
C MET A 241 17.93 -2.10 6.75
N ARG A 242 17.05 -1.42 7.49
CA ARG A 242 17.37 -0.96 8.86
C ARG A 242 17.58 -2.11 9.82
N ALA A 243 16.78 -3.17 9.72
CA ALA A 243 17.00 -4.38 10.51
C ALA A 243 18.35 -5.05 10.16
N MET A 244 18.73 -5.09 8.87
CA MET A 244 20.04 -5.59 8.42
C MET A 244 21.20 -4.72 8.93
N LEU A 245 21.02 -3.40 8.99
CA LEU A 245 22.01 -2.50 9.63
C LEU A 245 22.15 -2.78 11.13
N ALA A 246 21.03 -2.92 11.83
CA ALA A 246 21.03 -3.22 13.27
C ALA A 246 21.64 -4.59 13.58
N ALA A 247 21.47 -5.56 12.70
CA ALA A 247 22.06 -6.89 12.80
C ALA A 247 23.54 -6.95 12.36
N GLY A 248 24.10 -5.85 11.81
CA GLY A 248 25.47 -5.80 11.33
C GLY A 248 25.72 -6.45 9.96
N ALA A 249 24.66 -6.89 9.25
CA ALA A 249 24.78 -7.45 7.90
C ALA A 249 25.07 -6.35 6.85
N LEU A 250 24.59 -5.15 7.10
CA LEU A 250 24.94 -3.93 6.39
C LEU A 250 25.67 -2.98 7.33
N ARG A 251 26.52 -2.13 6.77
CA ARG A 251 27.15 -1.01 7.49
C ARG A 251 26.83 0.32 6.83
N MET A 252 26.69 1.36 7.62
CA MET A 252 26.56 2.73 7.17
C MET A 252 27.93 3.25 6.74
N VAL A 253 28.07 3.62 5.49
CA VAL A 253 29.28 4.26 4.95
C VAL A 253 29.16 5.77 5.09
N GLN A 254 28.01 6.32 4.73
CA GLN A 254 27.73 7.74 4.85
C GLN A 254 26.24 7.93 5.17
N PRO A 255 25.90 8.61 6.26
CA PRO A 255 24.50 8.96 6.54
C PRO A 255 24.01 10.02 5.54
N ALA A 256 22.71 10.07 5.32
CA ALA A 256 22.11 11.12 4.51
C ALA A 256 22.25 12.48 5.19
N ALA A 257 22.60 13.51 4.45
CA ALA A 257 22.80 14.86 4.97
C ALA A 257 21.49 15.49 5.47
N ASP A 258 20.37 15.15 4.82
CA ASP A 258 19.01 15.63 5.13
C ASP A 258 18.21 14.66 5.98
N GLY A 259 18.78 13.53 6.38
CA GLY A 259 18.12 12.47 7.15
C GLY A 259 17.30 11.49 6.30
N HIS A 260 17.12 11.73 5.01
CA HIS A 260 16.38 10.83 4.11
C HIS A 260 17.12 9.51 3.91
N PHE A 261 16.58 8.41 4.43
CA PHE A 261 17.23 7.10 4.36
C PHE A 261 17.64 6.67 2.96
N TYR A 262 16.91 7.05 1.95
CA TYR A 262 17.22 6.73 0.54
C TYR A 262 18.58 7.26 0.07
N GLU A 263 19.03 8.40 0.60
CA GLU A 263 20.30 9.04 0.25
C GLU A 263 21.47 8.47 1.07
N ALA A 264 21.19 7.67 2.10
CA ALA A 264 22.25 7.02 2.87
C ALA A 264 23.06 6.06 1.99
N VAL A 265 24.37 6.10 2.17
CA VAL A 265 25.32 5.20 1.48
C VAL A 265 25.65 4.03 2.39
N LEU A 266 25.38 2.84 1.92
CA LEU A 266 25.52 1.58 2.63
C LEU A 266 26.53 0.68 1.93
N ALA A 267 27.06 -0.32 2.65
CA ALA A 267 27.83 -1.42 2.09
C ALA A 267 27.51 -2.70 2.85
N LEU A 268 27.81 -3.84 2.24
CA LEU A 268 27.84 -5.11 2.94
C LEU A 268 28.93 -5.09 4.01
N GLN A 269 28.69 -5.77 5.13
CA GLN A 269 29.74 -6.01 6.10
C GLN A 269 30.75 -7.00 5.53
N ASP A 270 32.02 -6.72 5.69
CA ASP A 270 33.11 -7.56 5.17
C ASP A 270 33.04 -8.98 5.81
N GLY A 271 33.04 -9.99 4.93
CA GLY A 271 33.02 -11.40 5.34
C GLY A 271 31.62 -12.04 5.45
N GLU A 272 30.53 -11.29 5.39
CA GLU A 272 29.18 -11.86 5.40
C GLU A 272 28.69 -12.22 4.00
N ARG A 273 28.35 -13.52 3.81
CA ARG A 273 27.49 -13.94 2.73
C ARG A 273 26.04 -13.75 3.20
N LEU A 274 25.32 -12.81 2.59
CA LEU A 274 23.89 -12.69 2.79
C LEU A 274 23.24 -14.01 2.34
N CYS A 275 23.00 -14.91 3.29
CA CYS A 275 22.19 -16.08 3.06
C CYS A 275 20.71 -15.63 3.13
N ALA A 276 19.95 -15.88 2.07
CA ALA A 276 18.49 -15.92 2.20
C ALA A 276 18.22 -17.05 3.20
N GLY A 277 17.74 -16.71 4.38
CA GLY A 277 17.36 -17.67 5.40
C GLY A 277 16.43 -18.70 4.80
N GLY A 278 16.72 -19.97 5.05
CA GLY A 278 15.95 -21.10 4.58
C GLY A 278 14.54 -21.18 5.17
#